data_6e8caf6240f5bb8912518b351ef5f7b6
#
_entry.id   6e8caf6240f5bb8912518b351ef5f7b6
#
_cell.length_a   1.000
_cell.length_b   1.000
_cell.length_c   1.000
_cell.angle_alpha   90.00
_cell.angle_beta   90.00
_cell.angle_gamma   90.00
#
_symmetry.space_group_name_H-M   'P 1'
#
loop_
_entity.id
_entity.type
_entity.pdbx_description
1 polymer ?
#
loop_
_entity_poly.entity_id
_entity_poly.type
_entity_poly.pdbx_seq_one_letter_code
_entity_poly.pdbx_strand_id
1 'polypeptide(L)'
;LPLDFFPSLKQRCKERKIELGCTPFYLKAVQEIYDYVDYYKIASYELLWDSLIEACAETKKKIILSTGMANIKEVMHAVDLCNKKGVDPIVLHCNSSYPSPITDVNLSAIKTLREITNCSVGWSDHSVSINVIMLAIYKWRASHIEFHLDLDGQGEEFSTGHCWLPDQIHKVIKYIRESDIINGSGVKEPSKSEHEERLWRADPDDGLRPLKKTRDLIG
;
A
#
# COMPACT_ATOMS: atom_id res chain seq x y z
N LEU A 1 0.96 -18.49 15.34
CA LEU A 1 0.76 -19.52 14.33
C LEU A 1 1.70 -20.70 14.63
N PRO A 2 1.20 -21.96 14.68
CA PRO A 2 2.06 -23.13 14.85
C PRO A 2 3.06 -23.31 13.70
N LEU A 3 4.28 -23.76 13.99
CA LEU A 3 5.35 -23.89 13.00
C LEU A 3 5.04 -24.90 11.88
N ASP A 4 4.27 -25.93 12.18
CA ASP A 4 3.85 -26.96 11.22
C ASP A 4 2.91 -26.44 10.11
N PHE A 5 2.34 -25.23 10.26
CA PHE A 5 1.59 -24.56 9.20
C PHE A 5 2.47 -23.94 8.11
N PHE A 6 3.72 -23.57 8.42
CA PHE A 6 4.57 -22.84 7.48
C PHE A 6 4.85 -23.57 6.16
N PRO A 7 5.12 -24.90 6.15
CA PRO A 7 5.32 -25.60 4.88
C PRO A 7 4.12 -25.49 3.92
N SER A 8 2.90 -25.67 4.44
CA SER A 8 1.67 -25.57 3.63
C SER A 8 1.37 -24.14 3.17
N LEU A 9 1.62 -23.14 4.02
CA LEU A 9 1.51 -21.73 3.67
C LEU A 9 2.51 -21.35 2.58
N LYS A 10 3.79 -21.75 2.72
CA LYS A 10 4.81 -21.50 1.70
C LYS A 10 4.45 -22.11 0.37
N GLN A 11 3.99 -23.37 0.37
CA GLN A 11 3.51 -24.03 -0.84
C GLN A 11 2.34 -23.27 -1.48
N ARG A 12 1.36 -22.84 -0.67
CA ARG A 12 0.21 -22.07 -1.17
C ARG A 12 0.60 -20.72 -1.76
N CYS A 13 1.51 -20.00 -1.11
CA CYS A 13 2.05 -18.74 -1.62
C CYS A 13 2.76 -18.93 -2.96
N LYS A 14 3.57 -19.99 -3.09
CA LYS A 14 4.24 -20.34 -4.35
C LYS A 14 3.25 -20.63 -5.49
N GLU A 15 2.20 -21.40 -5.23
CA GLU A 15 1.13 -21.68 -6.20
C GLU A 15 0.42 -20.40 -6.66
N ARG A 16 0.24 -19.45 -5.75
CA ARG A 16 -0.41 -18.15 -6.01
C ARG A 16 0.55 -17.08 -6.50
N LYS A 17 1.85 -17.35 -6.57
CA LYS A 17 2.91 -16.41 -6.97
C LYS A 17 2.91 -15.14 -6.11
N ILE A 18 2.77 -15.32 -4.81
CA ILE A 18 2.86 -14.26 -3.80
C ILE A 18 3.95 -14.58 -2.80
N GLU A 19 4.55 -13.54 -2.21
CA GLU A 19 5.56 -13.68 -1.16
C GLU A 19 4.89 -14.00 0.19
N LEU A 20 5.55 -14.80 1.01
CA LEU A 20 5.16 -15.06 2.39
C LEU A 20 6.02 -14.23 3.34
N GLY A 21 5.41 -13.29 4.04
CA GLY A 21 6.05 -12.55 5.13
C GLY A 21 5.59 -13.05 6.50
N CYS A 22 6.42 -12.82 7.51
CA CYS A 22 6.05 -13.11 8.89
C CYS A 22 6.68 -12.10 9.85
N THR A 23 5.96 -11.79 10.93
CA THR A 23 6.43 -11.00 12.05
C THR A 23 6.96 -11.97 13.13
N PRO A 24 8.27 -12.01 13.40
CA PRO A 24 8.79 -12.73 14.55
C PRO A 24 8.57 -11.94 15.84
N PHE A 25 8.04 -12.56 16.87
CA PHE A 25 7.82 -11.95 18.19
C PHE A 25 8.78 -12.44 19.26
N TYR A 26 9.80 -13.23 18.88
CA TYR A 26 10.90 -13.68 19.72
C TYR A 26 12.12 -14.02 18.85
N LEU A 27 13.33 -13.91 19.41
CA LEU A 27 14.57 -14.01 18.63
C LEU A 27 14.71 -15.35 17.88
N LYS A 28 14.38 -16.46 18.55
CA LYS A 28 14.49 -17.79 17.93
C LYS A 28 13.55 -17.97 16.74
N ALA A 29 12.40 -17.26 16.71
CA ALA A 29 11.46 -17.32 15.59
C ALA A 29 12.14 -16.94 14.27
N VAL A 30 13.11 -16.02 14.28
CA VAL A 30 13.81 -15.60 13.06
C VAL A 30 14.44 -16.79 12.34
N GLN A 31 15.07 -17.70 13.09
CA GLN A 31 15.68 -18.92 12.53
C GLN A 31 14.63 -20.01 12.23
N GLU A 32 13.64 -20.16 13.11
CA GLU A 32 12.59 -21.19 12.96
C GLU A 32 11.75 -21.01 11.69
N ILE A 33 11.53 -19.75 11.25
CA ILE A 33 10.75 -19.44 10.05
C ILE A 33 11.60 -19.12 8.82
N TYR A 34 12.93 -19.10 8.95
CA TYR A 34 13.85 -18.64 7.90
C TYR A 34 13.60 -19.28 6.53
N ASP A 35 13.44 -20.62 6.48
CA ASP A 35 13.28 -21.34 5.20
C ASP A 35 11.92 -21.13 4.53
N TYR A 36 10.97 -20.59 5.28
CA TYR A 36 9.58 -20.44 4.81
C TYR A 36 9.26 -19.05 4.32
N VAL A 37 9.82 -18.00 4.94
CA VAL A 37 9.45 -16.62 4.63
C VAL A 37 10.31 -16.01 3.53
N ASP A 38 9.75 -15.12 2.77
CA ASP A 38 10.44 -14.33 1.75
C ASP A 38 10.93 -12.98 2.34
N TYR A 39 10.25 -12.48 3.37
CA TYR A 39 10.62 -11.27 4.09
C TYR A 39 10.19 -11.32 5.56
N TYR A 40 10.82 -10.50 6.38
CA TYR A 40 10.43 -10.28 7.77
C TYR A 40 9.66 -8.97 7.92
N LYS A 41 8.63 -8.98 8.76
CA LYS A 41 7.92 -7.80 9.19
C LYS A 41 8.27 -7.49 10.65
N ILE A 42 8.67 -6.26 10.93
CA ILE A 42 8.79 -5.76 12.30
C ILE A 42 7.57 -4.90 12.58
N ALA A 43 6.76 -5.32 13.54
CA ALA A 43 5.58 -4.56 13.92
C ALA A 43 5.97 -3.31 14.72
N SER A 44 5.06 -2.34 14.82
CA SER A 44 5.32 -1.07 15.50
C SER A 44 5.75 -1.22 16.97
N TYR A 45 5.20 -2.23 17.64
CA TYR A 45 5.52 -2.52 19.04
C TYR A 45 6.94 -3.05 19.24
N GLU A 46 7.52 -3.70 18.22
CA GLU A 46 8.87 -4.28 18.24
C GLU A 46 9.93 -3.35 17.62
N LEU A 47 9.56 -2.16 17.15
CA LEU A 47 10.47 -1.24 16.46
C LEU A 47 11.69 -0.83 17.31
N LEU A 48 11.55 -0.82 18.63
CA LEU A 48 12.64 -0.51 19.57
C LEU A 48 13.44 -1.73 20.01
N TRP A 49 13.17 -2.90 19.46
CA TRP A 49 13.89 -4.12 19.83
C TRP A 49 15.06 -4.38 18.88
N ASP A 50 16.18 -3.70 19.17
CA ASP A 50 17.39 -3.73 18.35
C ASP A 50 17.85 -5.15 17.99
N SER A 51 17.93 -6.04 18.98
CA SER A 51 18.38 -7.42 18.75
C SER A 51 17.49 -8.20 17.79
N LEU A 52 16.18 -7.93 17.75
CA LEU A 52 15.26 -8.57 16.81
C LEU A 52 15.48 -8.05 15.39
N ILE A 53 15.63 -6.72 15.25
CA ILE A 53 15.89 -6.08 13.95
C ILE A 53 17.22 -6.57 13.39
N GLU A 54 18.28 -6.60 14.22
CA GLU A 54 19.60 -7.09 13.80
C GLU A 54 19.56 -8.56 13.39
N ALA A 55 18.87 -9.43 14.16
CA ALA A 55 18.74 -10.84 13.82
C ALA A 55 18.01 -11.05 12.48
N CYS A 56 16.94 -10.26 12.20
CA CYS A 56 16.27 -10.28 10.90
C CYS A 56 17.19 -9.77 9.78
N ALA A 57 17.93 -8.68 10.00
CA ALA A 57 18.83 -8.10 9.02
C ALA A 57 20.05 -8.98 8.68
N GLU A 58 20.53 -9.76 9.65
CA GLU A 58 21.60 -10.75 9.43
C GLU A 58 21.22 -11.85 8.43
N THR A 59 19.94 -12.15 8.31
CA THR A 59 19.43 -13.11 7.30
C THR A 59 19.56 -12.61 5.86
N LYS A 60 19.75 -11.31 5.63
CA LYS A 60 19.76 -10.64 4.31
C LYS A 60 18.44 -10.69 3.55
N LYS A 61 17.38 -11.15 4.19
CA LYS A 61 16.03 -11.06 3.60
C LYS A 61 15.49 -9.64 3.67
N LYS A 62 14.53 -9.33 2.82
CA LYS A 62 13.76 -8.07 2.84
C LYS A 62 13.16 -7.84 4.23
N ILE A 63 13.20 -6.62 4.70
CA ILE A 63 12.60 -6.20 5.98
C ILE A 63 11.59 -5.09 5.74
N ILE A 64 10.44 -5.20 6.40
CA ILE A 64 9.42 -4.16 6.44
C ILE A 64 9.27 -3.70 7.89
N LEU A 65 9.48 -2.40 8.15
CA LEU A 65 9.40 -1.78 9.47
C LEU A 65 8.13 -0.95 9.58
N SER A 66 7.23 -1.25 10.51
CA SER A 66 6.12 -0.35 10.87
C SER A 66 6.53 0.62 11.96
N THR A 67 6.08 1.88 11.85
CA THR A 67 6.57 3.00 12.66
C THR A 67 5.50 3.66 13.52
N GLY A 68 4.43 2.96 13.83
CA GLY A 68 3.41 3.47 14.75
C GLY A 68 3.99 3.80 16.12
N MET A 69 3.51 4.88 16.75
CA MET A 69 3.99 5.40 18.03
C MET A 69 5.42 5.97 18.02
N ALA A 70 6.21 5.68 16.97
CA ALA A 70 7.61 6.09 16.92
C ALA A 70 7.79 7.56 16.53
N ASN A 71 8.80 8.19 17.11
CA ASN A 71 9.34 9.46 16.65
C ASN A 71 10.43 9.24 15.58
N ILE A 72 10.85 10.35 14.93
CA ILE A 72 11.78 10.28 13.81
C ILE A 72 13.14 9.68 14.19
N LYS A 73 13.62 9.90 15.42
CA LYS A 73 14.91 9.36 15.88
C LYS A 73 14.87 7.85 16.04
N GLU A 74 13.75 7.33 16.53
CA GLU A 74 13.51 5.89 16.69
C GLU A 74 13.43 5.20 15.33
N VAL A 75 12.72 5.82 14.38
CA VAL A 75 12.65 5.30 13.00
C VAL A 75 14.04 5.27 12.34
N MET A 76 14.79 6.36 12.43
CA MET A 76 16.15 6.44 11.89
C MET A 76 17.06 5.39 12.50
N HIS A 77 17.00 5.19 13.82
CA HIS A 77 17.77 4.17 14.51
C HIS A 77 17.48 2.76 13.97
N ALA A 78 16.20 2.40 13.82
CA ALA A 78 15.81 1.09 13.29
C ALA A 78 16.27 0.89 11.82
N VAL A 79 16.17 1.93 11.00
CA VAL A 79 16.68 1.93 9.61
C VAL A 79 18.20 1.75 9.59
N ASP A 80 18.93 2.45 10.47
CA ASP A 80 20.39 2.34 10.56
C ASP A 80 20.86 0.94 10.98
N LEU A 81 20.11 0.25 11.85
CA LEU A 81 20.41 -1.14 12.20
C LEU A 81 20.34 -2.07 10.97
N CYS A 82 19.31 -1.90 10.13
CA CYS A 82 19.17 -2.65 8.89
C CYS A 82 20.31 -2.30 7.91
N ASN A 83 20.57 -1.02 7.70
CA ASN A 83 21.59 -0.54 6.77
C ASN A 83 23.00 -0.99 7.14
N LYS A 84 23.35 -1.00 8.42
CA LYS A 84 24.63 -1.55 8.94
C LYS A 84 24.84 -3.02 8.58
N LYS A 85 23.76 -3.75 8.40
CA LYS A 85 23.79 -5.14 7.94
C LYS A 85 23.63 -5.25 6.41
N GLY A 86 23.58 -4.13 5.65
CA GLY A 86 23.44 -4.11 4.20
C GLY A 86 22.04 -4.53 3.71
N VAL A 87 21.01 -4.22 4.46
CA VAL A 87 19.61 -4.44 4.11
C VAL A 87 18.90 -3.08 4.09
N ASP A 88 18.39 -2.67 2.93
CA ASP A 88 17.56 -1.48 2.79
C ASP A 88 16.11 -1.82 3.17
N PRO A 89 15.58 -1.34 4.32
CA PRO A 89 14.24 -1.71 4.73
C PRO A 89 13.18 -0.91 3.97
N ILE A 90 11.96 -1.47 3.90
CA ILE A 90 10.75 -0.73 3.57
C ILE A 90 10.17 -0.19 4.87
N VAL A 91 9.87 1.10 4.91
CA VAL A 91 9.29 1.75 6.09
C VAL A 91 7.79 1.94 5.87
N LEU A 92 6.95 1.53 6.81
CA LEU A 92 5.52 1.80 6.78
C LEU A 92 5.17 2.86 7.82
N HIS A 93 4.70 4.03 7.33
CA HIS A 93 4.00 4.94 8.23
C HIS A 93 2.70 4.30 8.69
N CYS A 94 2.39 4.39 9.96
CA CYS A 94 1.10 3.94 10.50
C CYS A 94 0.73 4.68 11.79
N ASN A 95 -0.54 4.58 12.15
CA ASN A 95 -1.05 4.95 13.46
C ASN A 95 -1.47 3.66 14.18
N SER A 96 -0.94 3.41 15.38
CA SER A 96 -1.21 2.20 16.17
C SER A 96 -2.44 2.32 17.08
N SER A 97 -3.45 3.08 16.66
CA SER A 97 -4.80 3.02 17.19
C SER A 97 -5.64 2.03 16.35
N TYR A 98 -6.46 1.22 16.99
CA TYR A 98 -7.24 0.15 16.36
C TYR A 98 -8.74 0.29 16.70
N PRO A 99 -9.59 0.95 15.84
CA PRO A 99 -9.22 1.58 14.57
C PRO A 99 -8.51 2.94 14.72
N SER A 100 -7.79 3.35 13.66
CA SER A 100 -7.19 4.68 13.58
C SER A 100 -8.24 5.73 13.21
N PRO A 101 -8.43 6.79 14.04
CA PRO A 101 -9.24 7.93 13.65
C PRO A 101 -8.64 8.61 12.40
N ILE A 102 -9.46 9.00 11.44
CA ILE A 102 -8.99 9.67 10.21
C ILE A 102 -8.29 11.00 10.48
N THR A 103 -8.56 11.65 11.61
CA THR A 103 -7.89 12.88 12.07
C THR A 103 -6.43 12.64 12.45
N ASP A 104 -6.05 11.41 12.78
CA ASP A 104 -4.76 11.07 13.37
C ASP A 104 -3.85 10.28 12.40
N VAL A 105 -4.33 9.95 11.19
CA VAL A 105 -3.56 9.16 10.21
C VAL A 105 -2.35 9.90 9.64
N ASN A 106 -2.34 11.22 9.62
CA ASN A 106 -1.19 12.06 9.24
C ASN A 106 -0.41 11.56 8.00
N LEU A 107 -1.09 11.25 6.91
CA LEU A 107 -0.47 10.66 5.70
C LEU A 107 0.68 11.48 5.11
N SER A 108 0.77 12.77 5.39
CA SER A 108 1.89 13.62 4.95
C SER A 108 3.23 13.16 5.53
N ALA A 109 3.24 12.44 6.65
CA ALA A 109 4.44 11.85 7.23
C ALA A 109 5.12 10.82 6.30
N ILE A 110 4.40 10.22 5.35
CA ILE A 110 4.97 9.35 4.31
C ILE A 110 6.05 10.08 3.51
N LYS A 111 5.79 11.35 3.15
CA LYS A 111 6.78 12.18 2.45
C LYS A 111 7.98 12.47 3.34
N THR A 112 7.73 12.90 4.57
CA THR A 112 8.78 13.23 5.56
C THR A 112 9.69 12.02 5.81
N LEU A 113 9.11 10.84 6.05
CA LEU A 113 9.87 9.61 6.25
C LEU A 113 10.73 9.27 5.03
N ARG A 114 10.19 9.39 3.82
CA ARG A 114 10.94 9.12 2.58
C ARG A 114 12.13 10.05 2.42
N GLU A 115 11.95 11.35 2.69
CA GLU A 115 13.01 12.35 2.56
C GLU A 115 14.12 12.17 3.60
N ILE A 116 13.79 11.71 4.81
CA ILE A 116 14.76 11.57 5.90
C ILE A 116 15.46 10.21 5.86
N THR A 117 14.74 9.13 5.59
CA THR A 117 15.32 7.77 5.62
C THR A 117 15.93 7.35 4.30
N ASN A 118 15.57 8.00 3.19
CA ASN A 118 15.88 7.58 1.82
C ASN A 118 15.39 6.16 1.48
N CYS A 119 14.41 5.64 2.24
CA CYS A 119 13.80 4.33 2.03
C CYS A 119 12.54 4.41 1.15
N SER A 120 12.12 3.27 0.62
CA SER A 120 10.74 3.09 0.15
C SER A 120 9.79 3.22 1.32
N VAL A 121 8.77 4.09 1.20
CA VAL A 121 7.81 4.31 2.30
C VAL A 121 6.40 3.98 1.86
N GLY A 122 5.71 3.16 2.67
CA GLY A 122 4.33 2.75 2.51
C GLY A 122 3.42 3.26 3.64
N TRP A 123 2.20 2.74 3.64
CA TRP A 123 1.18 3.00 4.66
C TRP A 123 0.66 1.68 5.23
N SER A 124 0.60 1.54 6.56
CA SER A 124 -0.08 0.45 7.27
C SER A 124 -1.41 0.96 7.79
N ASP A 125 -2.51 0.44 7.25
CA ASP A 125 -3.86 0.95 7.45
C ASP A 125 -4.61 0.23 8.57
N HIS A 126 -5.09 1.02 9.54
CA HIS A 126 -6.02 0.59 10.58
C HIS A 126 -7.31 1.42 10.57
N SER A 127 -7.52 2.23 9.51
CA SER A 127 -8.68 3.14 9.42
C SER A 127 -9.89 2.54 8.72
N VAL A 128 -9.69 1.48 7.94
CA VAL A 128 -10.70 0.85 7.05
C VAL A 128 -11.39 1.90 6.16
N SER A 129 -10.60 2.87 5.68
CA SER A 129 -11.09 3.96 4.84
C SER A 129 -10.48 3.92 3.44
N ILE A 130 -11.34 3.78 2.43
CA ILE A 130 -10.95 3.84 1.02
C ILE A 130 -10.23 5.17 0.73
N ASN A 131 -10.74 6.28 1.26
CA ASN A 131 -10.15 7.59 1.03
C ASN A 131 -8.72 7.69 1.57
N VAL A 132 -8.45 7.10 2.73
CA VAL A 132 -7.11 7.07 3.34
C VAL A 132 -6.15 6.32 2.42
N ILE A 133 -6.52 5.10 1.97
CA ILE A 133 -5.67 4.30 1.07
C ILE A 133 -5.44 5.03 -0.26
N MET A 134 -6.49 5.59 -0.88
CA MET A 134 -6.36 6.31 -2.16
C MET A 134 -5.46 7.55 -2.02
N LEU A 135 -5.59 8.33 -0.94
CA LEU A 135 -4.71 9.46 -0.68
C LEU A 135 -3.27 9.02 -0.39
N ALA A 136 -3.07 7.94 0.36
CA ALA A 136 -1.74 7.40 0.61
C ALA A 136 -1.03 7.05 -0.70
N ILE A 137 -1.71 6.38 -1.63
CA ILE A 137 -1.15 5.96 -2.92
C ILE A 137 -0.94 7.16 -3.86
N TYR A 138 -2.00 7.89 -4.17
CA TYR A 138 -1.97 8.86 -5.29
C TYR A 138 -1.41 10.23 -4.89
N LYS A 139 -1.68 10.70 -3.69
CA LYS A 139 -1.15 11.98 -3.21
C LYS A 139 0.22 11.84 -2.58
N TRP A 140 0.39 10.85 -1.71
CA TRP A 140 1.60 10.70 -0.92
C TRP A 140 2.56 9.64 -1.48
N ARG A 141 2.16 8.92 -2.55
CA ARG A 141 2.98 7.93 -3.26
C ARG A 141 3.51 6.84 -2.34
N ALA A 142 2.63 6.31 -1.49
CA ALA A 142 2.93 5.14 -0.70
C ALA A 142 3.31 3.97 -1.63
N SER A 143 4.47 3.38 -1.39
CA SER A 143 5.00 2.27 -2.21
C SER A 143 4.34 0.93 -1.87
N HIS A 144 3.86 0.79 -0.64
CA HIS A 144 3.25 -0.41 -0.09
C HIS A 144 2.03 -0.03 0.74
N ILE A 145 1.02 -0.88 0.71
CA ILE A 145 -0.16 -0.77 1.60
C ILE A 145 -0.26 -2.08 2.38
N GLU A 146 -0.28 -1.96 3.70
CA GLU A 146 -0.55 -3.05 4.63
C GLU A 146 -1.91 -2.84 5.27
N PHE A 147 -2.65 -3.88 5.55
CA PHE A 147 -3.94 -3.81 6.24
C PHE A 147 -4.27 -5.13 6.93
N HIS A 148 -5.12 -5.08 7.94
CA HIS A 148 -5.70 -6.25 8.56
C HIS A 148 -6.85 -6.79 7.71
N LEU A 149 -6.89 -8.10 7.49
CA LEU A 149 -7.94 -8.79 6.74
C LEU A 149 -8.63 -9.82 7.62
N ASP A 150 -9.92 -9.72 7.74
CA ASP A 150 -10.77 -10.78 8.30
C ASP A 150 -11.54 -11.45 7.15
N LEU A 151 -11.78 -12.77 7.25
CA LEU A 151 -12.35 -13.51 6.13
C LEU A 151 -13.87 -13.41 6.04
N ASP A 152 -14.56 -13.37 7.17
CA ASP A 152 -16.01 -13.52 7.25
C ASP A 152 -16.71 -12.58 8.26
N GLY A 153 -15.94 -11.73 8.92
CA GLY A 153 -16.44 -10.79 9.91
C GLY A 153 -16.72 -11.42 11.29
N GLN A 154 -16.15 -12.59 11.57
CA GLN A 154 -16.34 -13.30 12.83
C GLN A 154 -15.10 -13.25 13.74
N GLY A 155 -13.97 -12.72 13.26
CA GLY A 155 -12.75 -12.62 14.04
C GLY A 155 -12.84 -11.61 15.19
N GLU A 156 -12.10 -11.86 16.27
CA GLU A 156 -12.04 -10.94 17.42
C GLU A 156 -11.51 -9.55 16.99
N GLU A 157 -10.48 -9.49 16.14
CA GLU A 157 -9.94 -8.24 15.62
C GLU A 157 -10.95 -7.48 14.73
N PHE A 158 -11.82 -8.18 14.01
CA PHE A 158 -12.87 -7.55 13.22
C PHE A 158 -13.85 -6.78 14.09
N SER A 159 -14.19 -7.31 15.27
CA SER A 159 -15.12 -6.66 16.20
C SER A 159 -14.62 -5.30 16.70
N THR A 160 -13.33 -5.05 16.66
CA THR A 160 -12.71 -3.75 17.02
C THR A 160 -12.78 -2.73 15.88
N GLY A 161 -13.12 -3.14 14.66
CA GLY A 161 -13.44 -2.26 13.53
C GLY A 161 -12.24 -1.81 12.67
N HIS A 162 -11.08 -2.46 12.79
CA HIS A 162 -9.88 -2.10 12.00
C HIS A 162 -9.52 -3.09 10.87
N CYS A 163 -10.31 -4.16 10.71
CA CYS A 163 -10.08 -5.16 9.66
C CYS A 163 -10.95 -4.93 8.43
N TRP A 164 -10.37 -5.12 7.27
CA TRP A 164 -11.07 -5.19 6.00
C TRP A 164 -11.67 -6.57 5.77
N LEU A 165 -12.84 -6.64 5.12
CA LEU A 165 -13.35 -7.88 4.54
C LEU A 165 -12.89 -8.03 3.08
N PRO A 166 -12.84 -9.28 2.54
CA PRO A 166 -12.40 -9.53 1.16
C PRO A 166 -13.14 -8.70 0.11
N ASP A 167 -14.46 -8.58 0.22
CA ASP A 167 -15.26 -7.80 -0.73
C ASP A 167 -15.02 -6.28 -0.64
N GLN A 168 -14.68 -5.79 0.54
CA GLN A 168 -14.36 -4.38 0.74
C GLN A 168 -13.01 -4.06 0.11
N ILE A 169 -11.96 -4.79 0.46
CA ILE A 169 -10.61 -4.55 -0.07
C ILE A 169 -10.51 -4.86 -1.57
N HIS A 170 -11.29 -5.84 -2.07
CA HIS A 170 -11.39 -6.10 -3.51
C HIS A 170 -11.82 -4.85 -4.29
N LYS A 171 -12.81 -4.10 -3.80
CA LYS A 171 -13.24 -2.85 -4.42
C LYS A 171 -12.11 -1.81 -4.45
N VAL A 172 -11.35 -1.68 -3.35
CA VAL A 172 -10.20 -0.77 -3.27
C VAL A 172 -9.14 -1.16 -4.31
N ILE A 173 -8.78 -2.45 -4.38
CA ILE A 173 -7.81 -2.96 -5.36
C ILE A 173 -8.30 -2.69 -6.80
N LYS A 174 -9.59 -2.89 -7.05
CA LYS A 174 -10.19 -2.57 -8.36
C LYS A 174 -10.04 -1.09 -8.69
N TYR A 175 -10.37 -0.18 -7.76
CA TYR A 175 -10.21 1.27 -7.97
C TYR A 175 -8.76 1.66 -8.25
N ILE A 176 -7.80 1.06 -7.54
CA ILE A 176 -6.38 1.31 -7.79
C ILE A 176 -6.01 0.92 -9.23
N ARG A 177 -6.40 -0.27 -9.69
CA ARG A 177 -6.13 -0.75 -11.06
C ARG A 177 -6.81 0.12 -12.13
N GLU A 178 -8.03 0.56 -11.88
CA GLU A 178 -8.79 1.44 -12.80
C GLU A 178 -8.17 2.84 -12.85
N SER A 179 -7.64 3.35 -11.73
CA SER A 179 -7.05 4.70 -11.66
C SER A 179 -5.85 4.86 -12.59
N ASP A 180 -5.04 3.82 -12.78
CA ASP A 180 -3.91 3.87 -13.71
C ASP A 180 -4.39 4.02 -15.16
N ILE A 181 -5.50 3.37 -15.51
CA ILE A 181 -6.14 3.49 -16.83
C ILE A 181 -6.78 4.88 -16.99
N ILE A 182 -7.46 5.36 -15.94
CA ILE A 182 -8.16 6.67 -15.93
C ILE A 182 -7.15 7.82 -16.08
N ASN A 183 -5.96 7.72 -15.52
CA ASN A 183 -4.91 8.75 -15.65
C ASN A 183 -4.53 9.03 -17.11
N GLY A 184 -4.59 8.04 -17.99
CA GLY A 184 -4.29 8.19 -19.40
C GLY A 184 -2.87 8.71 -19.68
N SER A 185 -2.68 9.28 -20.87
CA SER A 185 -1.38 9.78 -21.35
C SER A 185 -1.04 11.20 -20.89
N GLY A 186 -2.00 11.97 -20.40
CA GLY A 186 -1.86 13.40 -20.13
C GLY A 186 -1.92 14.29 -21.38
N VAL A 187 -2.00 13.72 -22.58
CA VAL A 187 -2.15 14.49 -23.83
C VAL A 187 -3.61 14.90 -24.01
N LYS A 188 -3.84 16.23 -24.15
CA LYS A 188 -5.21 16.74 -24.36
C LYS A 188 -5.56 16.70 -25.86
N GLU A 189 -6.04 15.55 -26.30
CA GLU A 189 -6.56 15.33 -27.64
C GLU A 189 -7.91 14.63 -27.61
N PRO A 190 -8.72 14.71 -28.68
CA PRO A 190 -9.97 13.98 -28.74
C PRO A 190 -9.76 12.48 -28.72
N SER A 191 -10.48 11.82 -27.84
CA SER A 191 -10.52 10.36 -27.79
C SER A 191 -11.29 9.78 -28.98
N LYS A 192 -11.11 8.48 -29.24
CA LYS A 192 -11.86 7.79 -30.28
C LYS A 192 -13.37 7.86 -30.06
N SER A 193 -13.83 7.83 -28.81
CA SER A 193 -15.23 7.92 -28.44
C SER A 193 -15.86 9.30 -28.68
N GLU A 194 -15.02 10.35 -28.84
CA GLU A 194 -15.48 11.71 -29.09
C GLU A 194 -15.49 12.08 -30.58
N HIS A 195 -15.05 11.19 -31.49
CA HIS A 195 -14.91 11.54 -32.92
C HIS A 195 -16.23 11.93 -33.56
N GLU A 196 -17.34 11.23 -33.29
CA GLU A 196 -18.64 11.55 -33.78
C GLU A 196 -19.19 12.83 -33.13
N GLU A 197 -19.04 12.97 -31.83
CA GLU A 197 -19.48 14.15 -31.09
C GLU A 197 -18.79 15.45 -31.57
N ARG A 198 -17.57 15.35 -32.10
CA ARG A 198 -16.86 16.49 -32.66
C ARG A 198 -17.61 17.14 -33.85
N LEU A 199 -18.41 16.39 -34.60
CA LEU A 199 -19.21 16.91 -35.74
C LEU A 199 -20.36 17.77 -35.26
N TRP A 200 -20.81 17.57 -34.03
CA TRP A 200 -21.92 18.29 -33.40
C TRP A 200 -21.49 19.56 -32.63
N ARG A 201 -20.22 19.94 -32.75
CA ARG A 201 -19.72 21.18 -32.14
C ARG A 201 -20.32 22.41 -32.84
N ALA A 202 -20.32 23.54 -32.13
CA ALA A 202 -20.61 24.82 -32.72
C ALA A 202 -19.59 25.12 -33.80
N ASP A 203 -20.09 25.60 -34.96
CA ASP A 203 -19.24 26.09 -36.05
C ASP A 203 -18.52 27.38 -35.62
N PRO A 204 -17.21 27.53 -35.88
CA PRO A 204 -16.48 28.70 -35.45
C PRO A 204 -16.92 30.00 -36.14
N ASP A 205 -17.54 29.91 -37.32
CA ASP A 205 -17.91 31.10 -38.10
C ASP A 205 -19.28 31.67 -37.69
N ASP A 206 -20.28 30.79 -37.45
CA ASP A 206 -21.64 31.21 -37.20
C ASP A 206 -22.18 30.80 -35.82
N GLY A 207 -21.46 30.02 -35.06
CA GLY A 207 -21.85 29.54 -33.73
C GLY A 207 -22.99 28.51 -33.73
N LEU A 208 -23.50 28.09 -34.87
CA LEU A 208 -24.57 27.10 -34.97
C LEU A 208 -24.04 25.66 -34.85
N ARG A 209 -24.92 24.74 -34.44
CA ARG A 209 -24.64 23.29 -34.36
C ARG A 209 -25.49 22.54 -35.37
N PRO A 210 -25.00 21.46 -35.95
CA PRO A 210 -23.59 20.97 -35.94
C PRO A 210 -22.66 21.88 -36.76
N LEU A 211 -21.37 21.48 -36.87
CA LEU A 211 -20.43 22.17 -37.75
C LEU A 211 -21.04 22.39 -39.15
N LYS A 212 -20.74 23.50 -39.81
CA LYS A 212 -21.29 23.86 -41.14
C LYS A 212 -21.14 22.73 -42.14
N LYS A 213 -19.93 22.10 -42.24
CA LYS A 213 -19.71 20.95 -43.11
C LYS A 213 -20.65 19.76 -42.83
N THR A 214 -21.06 19.60 -41.58
CA THR A 214 -22.03 18.54 -41.19
C THR A 214 -23.43 18.94 -41.57
N ARG A 215 -23.84 20.20 -41.36
CA ARG A 215 -25.13 20.72 -41.82
C ARG A 215 -25.31 20.59 -43.32
N ASP A 216 -24.28 20.91 -44.10
CA ASP A 216 -24.28 20.81 -45.55
C ASP A 216 -24.45 19.39 -46.08
N LEU A 217 -24.17 18.38 -45.25
CA LEU A 217 -24.33 16.96 -45.60
C LEU A 217 -25.69 16.37 -45.23
N ILE A 218 -26.41 16.97 -44.27
CA ILE A 218 -27.68 16.44 -43.75
C ILE A 218 -28.91 17.30 -44.15
N GLY A 219 -28.67 18.48 -44.71
CA GLY A 219 -29.70 19.40 -45.25
C GLY A 219 -29.88 19.20 -46.70
#